data_7d34911f392b83fe05d0477f2637e2ae
#
_entry.id   7d34911f392b83fe05d0477f2637e2ae
#
_cell.length_a   1.000
_cell.length_b   1.000
_cell.length_c   1.000
_cell.angle_alpha   90.00
_cell.angle_beta   90.00
_cell.angle_gamma   90.00
#
_symmetry.space_group_name_H-M   'P 1'
#
loop_
_entity.id
_entity.type
_entity.pdbx_description
1 polymer ?
#
loop_
_entity_poly.entity_id
_entity_poly.type
_entity_poly.pdbx_seq_one_letter_code
_entity_poly.pdbx_strand_id
1 'polypeptide(L)'
;MVNDIKTVITIAQQYIADVKKAMHIDKVYLYGSYARGTQEENSDVDICFFSRAFETRRTLDVLTELFYLKIKYDKDILIEPYAFPVSELYSDNPFVKEILRTGREIA
;
A
#
# COMPACT_ATOMS: atom_id res chain seq x y z
N MET A 1 9.04 -5.08 17.16
CA MET A 1 8.47 -4.97 15.82
C MET A 1 9.12 -5.98 14.89
N VAL A 2 8.34 -6.59 14.00
CA VAL A 2 8.83 -7.61 13.08
C VAL A 2 9.57 -6.93 11.93
N ASN A 3 10.73 -7.47 11.53
CA ASN A 3 11.49 -6.96 10.38
C ASN A 3 11.96 -8.06 9.41
N ASP A 4 11.59 -9.32 9.66
CA ASP A 4 11.83 -10.40 8.71
C ASP A 4 10.95 -10.22 7.47
N ILE A 5 11.57 -10.17 6.29
CA ILE A 5 10.88 -9.82 5.04
C ILE A 5 9.71 -10.76 4.74
N LYS A 6 9.86 -12.06 4.97
CA LYS A 6 8.78 -13.02 4.70
C LYS A 6 7.58 -12.78 5.61
N THR A 7 7.83 -12.53 6.89
CA THR A 7 6.78 -12.25 7.86
C THR A 7 6.10 -10.93 7.55
N VAL A 8 6.87 -9.90 7.21
CA VAL A 8 6.33 -8.59 6.83
C VAL A 8 5.42 -8.72 5.62
N ILE A 9 5.84 -9.44 4.59
CA ILE A 9 5.03 -9.64 3.37
C ILE A 9 3.75 -10.39 3.72
N THR A 10 3.82 -11.41 4.57
CA THR A 10 2.62 -12.17 4.99
C THR A 10 1.62 -11.26 5.69
N ILE A 11 2.09 -10.41 6.62
CA ILE A 11 1.21 -9.47 7.33
C ILE A 11 0.64 -8.43 6.37
N ALA A 12 1.47 -7.92 5.45
CA ALA A 12 1.00 -6.97 4.43
C ALA A 12 -0.10 -7.59 3.57
N GLN A 13 0.04 -8.87 3.20
CA GLN A 13 -0.98 -9.57 2.42
C GLN A 13 -2.28 -9.74 3.19
N GLN A 14 -2.21 -9.95 4.49
CA GLN A 14 -3.41 -10.00 5.35
C GLN A 14 -4.13 -8.66 5.37
N TYR A 15 -3.37 -7.57 5.51
CA TYR A 15 -3.94 -6.24 5.45
C TYR A 15 -4.58 -5.95 4.09
N ILE A 16 -3.90 -6.30 3.01
CA ILE A 16 -4.42 -6.13 1.65
C ILE A 16 -5.72 -6.91 1.47
N ALA A 17 -5.81 -8.13 2.01
CA ALA A 17 -7.02 -8.93 1.94
C ALA A 17 -8.17 -8.24 2.68
N ASP A 18 -7.90 -7.66 3.85
CA ASP A 18 -8.91 -6.90 4.60
C ASP A 18 -9.39 -5.69 3.79
N VAL A 19 -8.48 -4.97 3.15
CA VAL A 19 -8.84 -3.82 2.32
C VAL A 19 -9.71 -4.25 1.15
N LYS A 20 -9.36 -5.36 0.48
CA LYS A 20 -10.13 -5.87 -0.66
C LYS A 20 -11.54 -6.31 -0.27
N LYS A 21 -11.76 -6.72 0.98
CA LYS A 21 -13.10 -7.03 1.49
C LYS A 21 -13.92 -5.77 1.70
N ALA A 22 -13.26 -4.67 2.05
CA ALA A 22 -13.94 -3.42 2.38
C ALA A 22 -14.20 -2.54 1.15
N MET A 23 -13.37 -2.65 0.11
CA MET A 23 -13.47 -1.79 -1.06
C MET A 23 -12.87 -2.47 -2.28
N HIS A 24 -13.28 -2.03 -3.48
CA HIS A 24 -12.74 -2.54 -4.74
C HIS A 24 -11.31 -2.03 -4.94
N ILE A 25 -10.38 -2.93 -5.22
CA ILE A 25 -8.97 -2.61 -5.49
C ILE A 25 -8.54 -3.27 -6.81
N ASP A 26 -7.96 -2.49 -7.71
CA ASP A 26 -7.51 -2.99 -9.00
C ASP A 26 -6.05 -3.43 -8.97
N LYS A 27 -5.15 -2.66 -8.34
CA LYS A 27 -3.73 -3.02 -8.24
C LYS A 27 -3.17 -2.59 -6.90
N VAL A 28 -2.17 -3.34 -6.42
CA VAL A 28 -1.45 -3.02 -5.18
C VAL A 28 0.04 -3.14 -5.44
N TYR A 29 0.80 -2.13 -5.04
CA TYR A 29 2.25 -2.12 -5.14
C TYR A 29 2.88 -1.96 -3.76
N LEU A 30 3.91 -2.77 -3.50
CA LEU A 30 4.84 -2.52 -2.40
C LEU A 30 5.87 -1.51 -2.90
N TYR A 31 6.12 -0.47 -2.11
CA TYR A 31 7.01 0.61 -2.49
C TYR A 31 8.03 0.86 -1.40
N GLY A 32 9.03 1.70 -1.68
CA GLY A 32 10.01 2.13 -0.70
C GLY A 32 11.04 1.04 -0.38
N SER A 33 11.58 1.07 0.84
CA SER A 33 12.72 0.24 1.21
C SER A 33 12.44 -1.25 1.11
N TYR A 34 11.23 -1.70 1.45
CA TYR A 34 10.89 -3.13 1.33
C TYR A 34 10.84 -3.61 -0.11
N ALA A 35 10.45 -2.75 -1.05
CA ALA A 35 10.46 -3.11 -2.47
C ALA A 35 11.88 -3.19 -3.02
N ARG A 36 12.79 -2.34 -2.51
CA ARG A 36 14.16 -2.26 -2.99
C ARG A 36 15.13 -3.17 -2.24
N GLY A 37 14.68 -3.82 -1.17
CA GLY A 37 15.55 -4.66 -0.36
C GLY A 37 16.50 -3.88 0.53
N THR A 38 16.22 -2.60 0.79
CA THR A 38 17.06 -1.73 1.61
C THR A 38 16.46 -1.45 2.99
N GLN A 39 15.48 -2.25 3.39
CA GLN A 39 14.78 -2.05 4.66
C GLN A 39 15.71 -2.21 5.84
N GLU A 40 15.46 -1.42 6.87
CA GLU A 40 16.12 -1.48 8.16
C GLU A 40 15.08 -1.81 9.23
N GLU A 41 15.55 -2.05 10.45
CA GLU A 41 14.65 -2.23 11.59
C GLU A 41 13.76 -0.99 11.69
N ASN A 42 12.46 -1.20 11.85
CA ASN A 42 11.44 -0.16 11.95
C ASN A 42 11.20 0.63 10.66
N SER A 43 11.63 0.11 9.50
CA SER A 43 11.25 0.72 8.22
C SER A 43 9.74 0.63 8.02
N ASP A 44 9.15 1.70 7.46
CA ASP A 44 7.74 1.69 7.08
C ASP A 44 7.53 0.74 5.90
N VAL A 45 6.36 0.13 5.87
CA VAL A 45 5.93 -0.71 4.75
C VAL A 45 4.97 0.13 3.91
N ASP A 46 5.47 0.66 2.80
CA ASP A 46 4.69 1.53 1.92
C ASP A 46 3.86 0.68 0.97
N ILE A 47 2.53 0.80 1.07
CA ILE A 47 1.60 0.02 0.25
C ILE A 47 0.71 0.98 -0.53
N CYS A 48 0.76 0.89 -1.86
CA CYS A 48 0.05 1.78 -2.76
C CYS A 48 -1.12 1.04 -3.40
N PHE A 49 -2.33 1.56 -3.18
CA PHE A 49 -3.56 0.99 -3.72
C PHE A 49 -4.05 1.81 -4.90
N PHE A 50 -4.36 1.15 -6.00
CA PHE A 50 -4.97 1.77 -7.18
C PHE A 50 -6.36 1.18 -7.38
N SER A 51 -7.35 2.05 -7.53
CA SER A 51 -8.74 1.59 -7.70
C SER A 51 -9.55 2.55 -8.55
N ARG A 52 -10.38 1.99 -9.42
CA ARG A 52 -11.38 2.76 -10.14
C ARG A 52 -12.41 3.38 -9.18
N ALA A 53 -12.62 2.76 -8.02
CA ALA A 53 -13.53 3.30 -7.02
C ALA A 53 -13.04 4.62 -6.43
N PHE A 54 -11.74 4.92 -6.53
CA PHE A 54 -11.17 6.15 -6.01
C PHE A 54 -11.33 7.34 -6.97
N GLU A 55 -11.83 7.10 -8.19
CA GLU A 55 -12.10 8.19 -9.14
C GLU A 55 -13.18 9.14 -8.63
N THR A 56 -14.12 8.64 -7.83
CA THR A 56 -15.29 9.39 -7.37
C THR A 56 -15.33 9.61 -5.86
N ARG A 57 -14.32 9.14 -5.13
CA ARG A 57 -14.23 9.32 -3.68
C ARG A 57 -13.16 10.35 -3.34
N ARG A 58 -13.39 11.11 -2.26
CA ARG A 58 -12.36 12.03 -1.76
C ARG A 58 -11.18 11.20 -1.24
N THR A 59 -9.97 11.62 -1.60
CA THR A 59 -8.74 10.95 -1.16
C THR A 59 -8.66 10.84 0.36
N LEU A 60 -9.06 11.90 1.07
CA LEU A 60 -9.02 11.89 2.53
C LEU A 60 -9.93 10.81 3.12
N ASP A 61 -11.10 10.61 2.54
CA ASP A 61 -12.05 9.59 3.01
C ASP A 61 -11.49 8.19 2.79
N VAL A 62 -10.87 7.96 1.63
CA VAL A 62 -10.24 6.67 1.32
C VAL A 62 -9.08 6.40 2.29
N LEU A 63 -8.21 7.38 2.48
CA LEU A 63 -7.06 7.23 3.40
C LEU A 63 -7.51 6.98 4.83
N THR A 64 -8.57 7.66 5.28
CA THR A 64 -9.12 7.44 6.63
C THR A 64 -9.52 5.98 6.81
N GLU A 65 -10.18 5.40 5.82
CA GLU A 65 -10.61 4.01 5.87
C GLU A 65 -9.41 3.06 5.85
N LEU A 66 -8.41 3.33 4.99
CA LEU A 66 -7.20 2.53 4.91
C LEU A 66 -6.40 2.56 6.22
N PHE A 67 -6.30 3.73 6.85
CA PHE A 67 -5.63 3.86 8.15
C PHE A 67 -6.39 3.14 9.25
N TYR A 68 -7.72 3.20 9.23
CA TYR A 68 -8.53 2.46 10.19
C TYR A 68 -8.27 0.95 10.08
N LEU A 69 -8.22 0.43 8.86
CA LEU A 69 -8.05 -1.00 8.63
C LEU A 69 -6.65 -1.52 9.01
N LYS A 70 -5.64 -0.64 9.05
CA LYS A 70 -4.28 -1.07 9.39
C LYS A 70 -4.02 -1.12 10.90
N ILE A 71 -4.89 -0.56 11.72
CA ILE A 71 -4.66 -0.39 13.17
C ILE A 71 -4.27 -1.71 13.84
N LYS A 72 -4.97 -2.79 13.52
CA LYS A 72 -4.71 -4.08 14.17
C LYS A 72 -3.34 -4.67 13.82
N TYR A 73 -2.66 -4.12 12.82
CA TYR A 73 -1.33 -4.58 12.41
C TYR A 73 -0.20 -3.69 12.96
N ASP A 74 -0.54 -2.54 13.56
CA ASP A 74 0.45 -1.54 14.01
C ASP A 74 1.44 -2.07 15.03
N LYS A 75 1.05 -3.08 15.81
CA LYS A 75 1.95 -3.69 16.81
C LYS A 75 3.06 -4.53 16.15
N ASP A 76 2.84 -4.99 14.93
CA ASP A 76 3.76 -5.89 14.24
C ASP A 76 4.57 -5.19 13.15
N ILE A 77 3.92 -4.34 12.33
CA ILE A 77 4.59 -3.62 11.25
C ILE A 77 3.98 -2.22 11.14
N LEU A 78 4.78 -1.28 10.62
CA LEU A 78 4.30 0.07 10.33
C LEU A 78 3.90 0.16 8.87
N ILE A 79 2.59 0.14 8.62
CA ILE A 79 2.04 0.25 7.26
C ILE A 79 1.77 1.72 6.96
N GLU A 80 2.27 2.19 5.82
CA GLU A 80 1.97 3.51 5.29
C GLU A 80 1.17 3.34 4.00
N PRO A 81 -0.15 3.50 4.04
CA PRO A 81 -0.98 3.30 2.85
C PRO A 81 -1.05 4.55 1.99
N TYR A 82 -1.09 4.35 0.68
CA TYR A 82 -1.30 5.38 -0.33
C TYR A 82 -2.46 4.95 -1.22
N ALA A 83 -3.24 5.91 -1.68
CA ALA A 83 -4.42 5.63 -2.51
C ALA A 83 -4.42 6.52 -3.74
N PHE A 84 -4.60 5.91 -4.91
CA PHE A 84 -4.67 6.61 -6.19
C PHE A 84 -5.83 6.09 -7.03
N PRO A 85 -6.53 6.97 -7.75
CA PRO A 85 -7.44 6.49 -8.81
C PRO A 85 -6.65 5.69 -9.84
N VAL A 86 -7.28 4.71 -10.45
CA VAL A 86 -6.61 3.86 -11.44
C VAL A 86 -6.11 4.65 -12.64
N SER A 87 -6.73 5.79 -12.96
CA SER A 87 -6.29 6.68 -14.03
C SER A 87 -4.88 7.23 -13.82
N GLU A 88 -4.42 7.30 -12.56
CA GLU A 88 -3.07 7.76 -12.26
C GLU A 88 -1.98 6.81 -12.77
N LEU A 89 -2.32 5.54 -13.05
CA LEU A 89 -1.38 4.59 -13.65
C LEU A 89 -0.90 5.06 -15.02
N TYR A 90 -1.69 5.88 -15.70
CA TYR A 90 -1.40 6.37 -17.05
C TYR A 90 -1.09 7.86 -17.09
N SER A 91 -0.95 8.49 -15.92
CA SER A 91 -0.71 9.92 -15.80
C SER A 91 0.78 10.26 -15.84
N ASP A 92 1.08 11.55 -15.84
CA ASP A 92 2.46 12.04 -15.71
C ASP A 92 2.87 12.31 -14.26
N ASN A 93 2.09 11.82 -13.29
CA ASN A 93 2.39 11.99 -11.87
C ASN A 93 3.76 11.37 -11.55
N PRO A 94 4.78 12.17 -11.16
CA PRO A 94 6.13 11.64 -10.96
C PRO A 94 6.21 10.60 -9.84
N PHE A 95 5.39 10.73 -8.80
CA PHE A 95 5.38 9.78 -7.70
C PHE A 95 4.85 8.43 -8.16
N VAL A 96 3.77 8.42 -8.94
CA VAL A 96 3.21 7.17 -9.48
C VAL A 96 4.21 6.52 -10.44
N LYS A 97 4.86 7.31 -11.29
CA LYS A 97 5.91 6.79 -12.18
C LYS A 97 7.02 6.11 -11.40
N GLU A 98 7.42 6.69 -10.27
CA GLU A 98 8.46 6.12 -9.41
C GLU A 98 7.99 4.81 -8.79
N ILE A 99 6.74 4.73 -8.33
CA ILE A 99 6.15 3.49 -7.80
C ILE A 99 6.19 2.40 -8.86
N LEU A 100 5.77 2.72 -10.08
CA LEU A 100 5.74 1.72 -11.17
C LEU A 100 7.13 1.27 -11.58
N ARG A 101 8.13 2.16 -11.47
CA ARG A 101 9.51 1.84 -11.86
C ARG A 101 10.23 1.01 -10.80
N THR A 102 10.03 1.31 -9.52
CA THR A 102 10.81 0.72 -8.43
C THR A 102 10.00 -0.16 -7.48
N GLY A 103 8.68 -0.09 -7.54
CA GLY A 103 7.82 -0.88 -6.68
C GLY A 103 7.62 -2.29 -7.18
N ARG A 104 7.01 -3.13 -6.34
CA ARG A 104 6.65 -4.50 -6.68
C ARG A 104 5.14 -4.65 -6.62
N GLU A 105 4.55 -5.13 -7.68
CA GLU A 105 3.13 -5.47 -7.68
C GLU A 105 2.94 -6.74 -6.84
N ILE A 106 2.08 -6.69 -5.82
CA ILE A 106 1.91 -7.80 -4.88
C ILE A 106 0.47 -8.29 -4.75
N ALA A 107 -0.46 -7.68 -5.50
CA ALA A 107 -1.84 -8.20 -5.52
C ALA A 107 -2.63 -7.61 -6.67
#